data_354864d1030933717bf175279bbd8496
#
_entry.id   354864d1030933717bf175279bbd8496
#
_cell.length_a   1.000
_cell.length_b   1.000
_cell.length_c   1.000
_cell.angle_alpha   90.00
_cell.angle_beta   90.00
_cell.angle_gamma   90.00
#
_symmetry.space_group_name_H-M   'P 1'
#
loop_
_entity.id
_entity.type
_entity.pdbx_description
1 polymer ?
#
loop_
_entity_poly.entity_id
_entity_poly.type
_entity_poly.pdbx_seq_one_letter_code
_entity_poly.pdbx_strand_id
1 'polypeptide(L)'
;MKRGMKMSDNLVHSSLDFLKDLEKFTLESKLLACQKYSSRIMTCSRVDMEKAYKENIMPWEIEALSAYSIIYNKSDVTEKLDSDTFANMITLIRNYWHEGLSDAEKKGMYPEIFIMISALQQFPVQGLILPKLFRYHYFFTFVNDKIDMKTIFIDKMGVDYERLEKFAFMVFMCFSKETQDEIPPHSLQVIITKVFADRDVLKLVTIEKEEYKNQLSELYGDNLIDQYYGLKVQYVYPFISDDDMMYIPSPYLIINAVTESMLNRITFQDNKLRRTIGKEVIESYLYDIISQLGTVTWISPEIEYKIAKNKKLTSDVIAAEGNCVAFYDAKAITPSLKVRKFDEEEIEKDIGIYAEDVIQIYHQIQNYLLGHFKLDKKYEKEKIYGIVVVLEDAVVSRKRVYVKAVELLRKEQGTVSEEIKNYIYSHIKVI
;
A
#
# COMPACT_ATOMS: atom_id res chain seq x y z
N MET A 1 -10.09 -39.23 14.08
CA MET A 1 -9.31 -38.46 13.13
C MET A 1 -9.62 -38.89 11.70
N LYS A 2 -10.73 -38.48 11.13
CA LYS A 2 -11.13 -38.65 9.71
C LYS A 2 -12.29 -37.68 9.42
N ARG A 3 -12.05 -36.38 9.38
CA ARG A 3 -13.02 -35.33 9.00
C ARG A 3 -12.42 -34.21 8.14
N GLY A 4 -11.25 -34.46 7.53
CA GLY A 4 -10.51 -33.41 6.81
C GLY A 4 -10.60 -33.44 5.28
N MET A 5 -11.50 -34.23 4.66
CA MET A 5 -11.39 -34.48 3.22
C MET A 5 -12.68 -34.25 2.41
N LYS A 6 -13.61 -33.45 2.92
CA LYS A 6 -14.83 -33.08 2.17
C LYS A 6 -15.01 -31.57 1.95
N MET A 7 -14.04 -30.74 2.34
CA MET A 7 -14.16 -29.30 2.18
C MET A 7 -13.81 -28.79 0.76
N SER A 8 -12.90 -29.43 0.04
CA SER A 8 -12.44 -28.94 -1.26
C SER A 8 -13.47 -29.01 -2.39
N ASP A 9 -14.26 -30.08 -2.43
CA ASP A 9 -15.26 -30.25 -3.51
C ASP A 9 -16.48 -29.33 -3.35
N ASN A 10 -16.85 -28.99 -2.13
CA ASN A 10 -17.94 -28.04 -1.85
C ASN A 10 -17.54 -26.59 -2.11
N LEU A 11 -16.24 -26.23 -2.01
CA LEU A 11 -15.74 -24.87 -2.23
C LEU A 11 -15.63 -24.53 -3.72
N VAL A 12 -15.21 -25.48 -4.54
CA VAL A 12 -15.17 -25.29 -6.01
C VAL A 12 -16.59 -25.14 -6.59
N HIS A 13 -17.57 -25.85 -6.05
CA HIS A 13 -18.98 -25.62 -6.40
C HIS A 13 -19.47 -24.25 -5.96
N SER A 14 -19.03 -23.70 -4.83
CA SER A 14 -19.48 -22.40 -4.34
C SER A 14 -18.94 -21.21 -5.17
N SER A 15 -17.71 -21.29 -5.70
CA SER A 15 -17.14 -20.22 -6.53
C SER A 15 -17.81 -20.10 -7.90
N LEU A 16 -18.12 -21.23 -8.55
CA LEU A 16 -18.85 -21.26 -9.82
C LEU A 16 -20.31 -20.80 -9.65
N ASP A 17 -20.95 -21.14 -8.55
CA ASP A 17 -22.32 -20.72 -8.27
C ASP A 17 -22.37 -19.22 -7.95
N PHE A 18 -21.38 -18.68 -7.26
CA PHE A 18 -21.24 -17.24 -7.04
C PHE A 18 -21.17 -16.44 -8.36
N LEU A 19 -20.34 -16.89 -9.31
CA LEU A 19 -20.23 -16.22 -10.61
C LEU A 19 -21.54 -16.26 -11.40
N LYS A 20 -22.25 -17.39 -11.39
CA LYS A 20 -23.58 -17.53 -12.02
C LYS A 20 -24.62 -16.60 -11.38
N ASP A 21 -24.56 -16.46 -10.04
CA ASP A 21 -25.44 -15.54 -9.34
C ASP A 21 -25.11 -14.08 -9.68
N LEU A 22 -23.82 -13.74 -9.77
CA LEU A 22 -23.38 -12.41 -10.16
C LEU A 22 -23.85 -11.99 -11.55
N GLU A 23 -23.92 -12.93 -12.49
CA GLU A 23 -24.39 -12.73 -13.87
C GLU A 23 -25.89 -12.43 -13.98
N LYS A 24 -26.70 -12.67 -12.94
CA LYS A 24 -28.16 -12.43 -12.96
C LYS A 24 -28.51 -10.95 -12.80
N PHE A 25 -27.63 -10.13 -12.24
CA PHE A 25 -27.90 -8.75 -11.86
C PHE A 25 -27.24 -7.75 -12.79
N THR A 26 -27.91 -6.59 -12.98
CA THR A 26 -27.37 -5.50 -13.78
C THR A 26 -26.06 -4.97 -13.19
N LEU A 27 -25.12 -4.55 -14.05
CA LEU A 27 -23.86 -3.94 -13.62
C LEU A 27 -24.11 -2.73 -12.72
N GLU A 28 -25.04 -1.87 -13.14
CA GLU A 28 -25.43 -0.67 -12.39
C GLU A 28 -25.83 -1.01 -10.96
N SER A 29 -26.72 -1.98 -10.75
CA SER A 29 -27.19 -2.31 -9.39
C SER A 29 -26.07 -2.89 -8.50
N LYS A 30 -25.15 -3.66 -9.08
CA LYS A 30 -23.99 -4.22 -8.38
C LYS A 30 -23.02 -3.12 -7.94
N LEU A 31 -22.65 -2.21 -8.86
CA LEU A 31 -21.69 -1.14 -8.55
C LEU A 31 -22.29 -0.07 -7.63
N LEU A 32 -23.58 0.23 -7.75
CA LEU A 32 -24.28 1.10 -6.81
C LEU A 32 -24.35 0.50 -5.39
N ALA A 33 -24.62 -0.80 -5.26
CA ALA A 33 -24.56 -1.46 -3.98
C ALA A 33 -23.16 -1.36 -3.37
N CYS A 34 -22.10 -1.60 -4.16
CA CYS A 34 -20.73 -1.40 -3.72
C CYS A 34 -20.48 0.04 -3.22
N GLN A 35 -20.90 1.05 -4.00
CA GLN A 35 -20.77 2.46 -3.63
C GLN A 35 -21.47 2.77 -2.30
N LYS A 36 -22.73 2.33 -2.16
CA LYS A 36 -23.54 2.53 -0.95
C LYS A 36 -22.85 1.98 0.30
N TYR A 37 -22.46 0.72 0.26
CA TYR A 37 -21.82 0.07 1.41
C TYR A 37 -20.44 0.61 1.69
N SER A 38 -19.65 0.96 0.66
CA SER A 38 -18.39 1.68 0.83
C SER A 38 -18.57 3.01 1.54
N SER A 39 -19.55 3.81 1.12
CA SER A 39 -19.84 5.12 1.72
C SER A 39 -20.28 5.01 3.17
N ARG A 40 -21.05 3.97 3.53
CA ARG A 40 -21.49 3.73 4.91
C ARG A 40 -20.35 3.49 5.89
N ILE A 41 -19.28 2.85 5.46
CA ILE A 41 -18.11 2.55 6.28
C ILE A 41 -17.05 3.68 6.24
N MET A 42 -17.29 4.78 5.54
CA MET A 42 -16.40 5.94 5.51
C MET A 42 -16.75 6.96 6.60
N THR A 43 -15.71 7.63 7.08
CA THR A 43 -15.81 8.84 7.88
C THR A 43 -15.05 9.97 7.19
N CYS A 44 -15.11 11.20 7.68
CA CYS A 44 -14.34 12.33 7.13
C CYS A 44 -12.81 12.19 7.26
N SER A 45 -12.31 11.18 7.98
CA SER A 45 -10.89 11.02 8.25
C SER A 45 -10.29 9.67 7.85
N ARG A 46 -11.13 8.65 7.68
CA ARG A 46 -10.69 7.27 7.36
C ARG A 46 -11.86 6.37 6.97
N VAL A 47 -11.54 5.15 6.52
CA VAL A 47 -12.50 4.04 6.55
C VAL A 47 -12.65 3.56 7.99
N ASP A 48 -13.87 3.46 8.47
CA ASP A 48 -14.18 3.01 9.83
C ASP A 48 -14.27 1.49 9.89
N MET A 49 -13.20 0.85 10.31
CA MET A 49 -13.11 -0.61 10.40
C MET A 49 -14.03 -1.19 11.47
N GLU A 50 -14.32 -0.44 12.55
CA GLU A 50 -15.28 -0.89 13.57
C GLU A 50 -16.69 -0.94 12.99
N LYS A 51 -17.05 0.06 12.20
CA LYS A 51 -18.33 0.12 11.49
C LYS A 51 -18.42 -0.97 10.42
N ALA A 52 -17.36 -1.15 9.62
CA ALA A 52 -17.26 -2.24 8.65
C ALA A 52 -17.49 -3.62 9.31
N TYR A 53 -16.86 -3.82 10.46
CA TYR A 53 -17.01 -5.05 11.23
C TYR A 53 -18.45 -5.26 11.76
N LYS A 54 -19.10 -4.20 12.24
CA LYS A 54 -20.51 -4.24 12.69
C LYS A 54 -21.48 -4.52 11.53
N GLU A 55 -21.24 -3.96 10.36
CA GLU A 55 -22.01 -4.20 9.14
C GLU A 55 -21.69 -5.59 8.53
N ASN A 56 -20.66 -6.26 9.05
CA ASN A 56 -20.15 -7.53 8.50
C ASN A 56 -19.75 -7.46 7.01
N ILE A 57 -19.22 -6.32 6.58
CA ILE A 57 -18.79 -6.05 5.20
C ILE A 57 -17.43 -5.36 5.26
N MET A 58 -16.40 -6.00 4.71
CA MET A 58 -15.06 -5.42 4.71
C MET A 58 -14.75 -4.67 3.40
N PRO A 59 -13.95 -3.59 3.45
CA PRO A 59 -13.63 -2.80 2.26
C PRO A 59 -13.12 -3.64 1.09
N TRP A 60 -12.17 -4.55 1.34
CA TRP A 60 -11.58 -5.41 0.30
C TRP A 60 -12.55 -6.41 -0.30
N GLU A 61 -13.62 -6.79 0.42
CA GLU A 61 -14.70 -7.64 -0.10
C GLU A 61 -15.56 -6.85 -1.11
N ILE A 62 -15.85 -5.58 -0.83
CA ILE A 62 -16.53 -4.68 -1.76
C ILE A 62 -15.68 -4.44 -3.01
N GLU A 63 -14.39 -4.21 -2.84
CA GLU A 63 -13.44 -4.05 -3.95
C GLU A 63 -13.40 -5.29 -4.85
N ALA A 64 -13.38 -6.49 -4.26
CA ALA A 64 -13.43 -7.74 -4.99
C ALA A 64 -14.76 -7.91 -5.73
N LEU A 65 -15.89 -7.67 -5.05
CA LEU A 65 -17.21 -7.77 -5.66
C LEU A 65 -17.36 -6.82 -6.84
N SER A 66 -16.87 -5.58 -6.71
CA SER A 66 -16.94 -4.62 -7.83
C SER A 66 -16.08 -5.05 -9.01
N ALA A 67 -14.88 -5.59 -8.78
CA ALA A 67 -14.02 -6.12 -9.83
C ALA A 67 -14.68 -7.30 -10.55
N TYR A 68 -15.19 -8.29 -9.82
CA TYR A 68 -15.91 -9.43 -10.40
C TYR A 68 -17.17 -9.00 -11.14
N SER A 69 -17.89 -8.00 -10.62
CA SER A 69 -19.08 -7.45 -11.26
C SER A 69 -18.80 -6.87 -12.65
N ILE A 70 -17.61 -6.31 -12.86
CA ILE A 70 -17.20 -5.76 -14.15
C ILE A 70 -16.77 -6.90 -15.09
N ILE A 71 -15.97 -7.85 -14.59
CA ILE A 71 -15.45 -8.95 -15.42
C ILE A 71 -16.58 -9.87 -15.89
N TYR A 72 -17.44 -10.28 -14.96
CA TYR A 72 -18.49 -11.29 -15.18
C TYR A 72 -19.89 -10.65 -15.39
N ASN A 73 -19.94 -9.53 -16.11
CA ASN A 73 -21.19 -8.87 -16.44
C ASN A 73 -21.81 -9.41 -17.74
N LYS A 74 -23.12 -9.62 -17.73
CA LYS A 74 -23.92 -9.89 -18.94
C LYS A 74 -24.77 -8.67 -19.29
N SER A 75 -24.85 -8.34 -20.58
CA SER A 75 -25.52 -7.14 -21.08
C SER A 75 -27.07 -7.24 -21.06
N ASP A 76 -27.62 -8.45 -21.11
CA ASP A 76 -29.05 -8.66 -21.36
C ASP A 76 -29.85 -8.92 -20.07
N VAL A 77 -29.35 -8.42 -18.92
CA VAL A 77 -29.93 -8.68 -17.59
C VAL A 77 -30.69 -7.44 -17.12
N THR A 78 -31.85 -7.64 -16.50
CA THR A 78 -32.69 -6.57 -15.96
C THR A 78 -32.93 -6.65 -14.47
N GLU A 79 -32.48 -7.74 -13.82
CA GLU A 79 -32.66 -7.94 -12.39
C GLU A 79 -31.73 -7.01 -11.59
N LYS A 80 -32.27 -6.40 -10.53
CA LYS A 80 -31.51 -5.51 -9.64
C LYS A 80 -31.10 -6.24 -8.39
N LEU A 81 -29.87 -6.02 -7.94
CA LEU A 81 -29.33 -6.57 -6.72
C LEU A 81 -30.01 -5.93 -5.50
N ASP A 82 -30.60 -6.74 -4.63
CA ASP A 82 -31.11 -6.31 -3.34
C ASP A 82 -30.06 -6.44 -2.21
N SER A 83 -30.38 -5.89 -1.03
CA SER A 83 -29.47 -5.87 0.11
C SER A 83 -29.15 -7.24 0.67
N ASP A 84 -30.10 -8.16 0.68
CA ASP A 84 -29.91 -9.51 1.25
C ASP A 84 -29.03 -10.34 0.30
N THR A 85 -29.27 -10.24 -0.97
CA THR A 85 -28.44 -10.89 -2.00
C THR A 85 -27.01 -10.32 -2.01
N PHE A 86 -26.86 -9.00 -1.83
CA PHE A 86 -25.54 -8.37 -1.69
C PHE A 86 -24.79 -8.96 -0.48
N ALA A 87 -25.42 -9.05 0.69
CA ALA A 87 -24.80 -9.62 1.88
C ALA A 87 -24.39 -11.09 1.69
N ASN A 88 -25.21 -11.88 0.98
CA ASN A 88 -24.89 -13.25 0.62
C ASN A 88 -23.66 -13.31 -0.32
N MET A 89 -23.55 -12.44 -1.32
CA MET A 89 -22.40 -12.36 -2.21
C MET A 89 -21.11 -12.02 -1.45
N ILE A 90 -21.16 -11.07 -0.53
CA ILE A 90 -20.02 -10.73 0.33
C ILE A 90 -19.58 -11.94 1.16
N THR A 91 -20.54 -12.70 1.70
CA THR A 91 -20.25 -13.92 2.45
C THR A 91 -19.56 -14.98 1.58
N LEU A 92 -19.97 -15.15 0.33
CA LEU A 92 -19.34 -16.06 -0.62
C LEU A 92 -17.91 -15.62 -0.98
N ILE A 93 -17.70 -14.31 -1.22
CA ILE A 93 -16.36 -13.75 -1.47
C ILE A 93 -15.41 -14.01 -0.29
N ARG A 94 -15.91 -13.90 0.94
CA ARG A 94 -15.12 -14.19 2.14
C ARG A 94 -14.57 -15.62 2.18
N ASN A 95 -15.23 -16.56 1.57
CA ASN A 95 -14.77 -17.95 1.49
C ASN A 95 -13.49 -18.10 0.65
N TYR A 96 -13.19 -17.16 -0.25
CA TYR A 96 -11.93 -17.14 -1.00
C TYR A 96 -10.70 -17.00 -0.12
N TRP A 97 -10.84 -16.47 1.10
CA TRP A 97 -9.77 -16.51 2.10
C TRP A 97 -9.27 -17.93 2.36
N HIS A 98 -10.20 -18.88 2.50
CA HIS A 98 -9.86 -20.28 2.74
C HIS A 98 -9.20 -20.93 1.52
N GLU A 99 -9.65 -20.57 0.32
CA GLU A 99 -9.04 -21.05 -0.92
C GLU A 99 -7.61 -20.51 -1.09
N GLY A 100 -7.40 -19.22 -0.83
CA GLY A 100 -6.09 -18.59 -0.88
C GLY A 100 -5.11 -19.20 0.12
N LEU A 101 -5.56 -19.49 1.34
CA LEU A 101 -4.73 -20.18 2.32
C LEU A 101 -4.32 -21.58 1.86
N SER A 102 -5.27 -22.35 1.32
CA SER A 102 -5.00 -23.69 0.78
C SER A 102 -4.03 -23.65 -0.40
N ASP A 103 -4.12 -22.63 -1.27
CA ASP A 103 -3.21 -22.47 -2.39
C ASP A 103 -1.79 -22.05 -1.94
N ALA A 104 -1.69 -21.19 -0.94
CA ALA A 104 -0.43 -20.82 -0.33
C ALA A 104 0.28 -22.01 0.33
N GLU A 105 -0.49 -22.89 1.01
CA GLU A 105 0.04 -24.15 1.56
C GLU A 105 0.55 -25.10 0.47
N LYS A 106 -0.16 -25.24 -0.64
CA LYS A 106 0.28 -26.05 -1.79
C LYS A 106 1.55 -25.54 -2.43
N LYS A 107 1.75 -24.22 -2.45
CA LYS A 107 2.96 -23.55 -2.93
C LYS A 107 4.11 -23.61 -1.90
N GLY A 108 3.91 -24.23 -0.74
CA GLY A 108 4.91 -24.33 0.34
C GLY A 108 5.14 -23.01 1.09
N MET A 109 4.26 -22.04 0.93
CA MET A 109 4.37 -20.75 1.60
C MET A 109 4.03 -20.89 3.08
N TYR A 110 4.80 -20.22 3.93
CA TYR A 110 4.50 -20.20 5.36
C TYR A 110 3.20 -19.43 5.63
N PRO A 111 2.27 -19.98 6.44
CA PRO A 111 1.00 -19.30 6.75
C PRO A 111 1.17 -17.87 7.24
N GLU A 112 2.25 -17.58 7.96
CA GLU A 112 2.60 -16.23 8.44
C GLU A 112 2.74 -15.23 7.29
N ILE A 113 3.35 -15.63 6.17
CA ILE A 113 3.54 -14.77 5.00
C ILE A 113 2.22 -14.53 4.30
N PHE A 114 1.39 -15.55 4.15
CA PHE A 114 0.06 -15.39 3.59
C PHE A 114 -0.77 -14.37 4.39
N ILE A 115 -0.78 -14.48 5.73
CA ILE A 115 -1.47 -13.54 6.61
C ILE A 115 -0.93 -12.12 6.41
N MET A 116 0.39 -11.96 6.32
CA MET A 116 1.02 -10.66 6.13
C MET A 116 0.66 -10.04 4.77
N ILE A 117 0.70 -10.82 3.69
CA ILE A 117 0.32 -10.35 2.35
C ILE A 117 -1.17 -9.98 2.30
N SER A 118 -2.03 -10.77 2.96
CA SER A 118 -3.44 -10.45 3.08
C SER A 118 -3.67 -9.15 3.87
N ALA A 119 -2.86 -8.88 4.88
CA ALA A 119 -2.90 -7.63 5.63
C ALA A 119 -2.55 -6.41 4.75
N LEU A 120 -1.68 -6.55 3.73
CA LEU A 120 -1.38 -5.47 2.78
C LEU A 120 -2.58 -4.96 2.01
N GLN A 121 -3.58 -5.80 1.75
CA GLN A 121 -4.82 -5.35 1.14
C GLN A 121 -5.63 -4.47 2.10
N GLN A 122 -5.43 -4.67 3.39
CA GLN A 122 -6.21 -4.03 4.44
C GLN A 122 -5.59 -2.70 4.89
N PHE A 123 -4.27 -2.61 4.95
CA PHE A 123 -3.55 -1.43 5.44
C PHE A 123 -3.87 -0.15 4.66
N PRO A 124 -3.97 -0.13 3.31
CA PRO A 124 -4.26 1.10 2.58
C PRO A 124 -5.58 1.77 2.97
N VAL A 125 -6.53 1.00 3.52
CA VAL A 125 -7.85 1.51 3.92
C VAL A 125 -7.96 1.83 5.41
N GLN A 126 -6.99 1.41 6.23
CA GLN A 126 -7.03 1.62 7.69
C GLN A 126 -6.36 2.93 8.12
N GLY A 127 -5.51 3.50 7.28
CA GLY A 127 -4.77 4.72 7.59
C GLY A 127 -5.63 5.98 7.65
N LEU A 128 -5.12 6.99 8.35
CA LEU A 128 -5.70 8.33 8.33
C LEU A 128 -5.40 9.01 6.99
N ILE A 129 -6.42 9.60 6.39
CA ILE A 129 -6.35 10.18 5.04
C ILE A 129 -5.51 11.46 5.01
N LEU A 130 -5.69 12.35 5.97
CA LEU A 130 -4.97 13.62 5.98
C LEU A 130 -3.44 13.45 6.11
N PRO A 131 -2.89 12.61 7.01
CA PRO A 131 -1.45 12.35 7.04
C PRO A 131 -0.92 11.75 5.73
N LYS A 132 -1.70 10.88 5.06
CA LYS A 132 -1.32 10.32 3.77
C LYS A 132 -1.30 11.40 2.69
N LEU A 133 -2.34 12.22 2.56
CA LEU A 133 -2.38 13.34 1.63
C LEU A 133 -1.24 14.34 1.90
N PHE A 134 -1.01 14.71 3.16
CA PHE A 134 0.07 15.62 3.54
C PHE A 134 1.45 15.09 3.11
N ARG A 135 1.74 13.80 3.32
CA ARG A 135 2.98 13.15 2.88
C ARG A 135 3.17 13.29 1.38
N TYR A 136 2.16 12.95 0.58
CA TYR A 136 2.26 13.00 -0.88
C TYR A 136 2.19 14.42 -1.44
N HIS A 137 1.51 15.33 -0.76
CA HIS A 137 1.60 16.76 -1.04
C HIS A 137 3.05 17.23 -0.93
N TYR A 138 3.72 16.94 0.18
CA TYR A 138 5.14 17.23 0.35
C TYR A 138 5.97 16.64 -0.80
N PHE A 139 5.76 15.36 -1.14
CA PHE A 139 6.55 14.69 -2.17
C PHE A 139 6.40 15.32 -3.55
N PHE A 140 5.20 15.64 -3.96
CA PHE A 140 4.92 16.13 -5.32
C PHE A 140 5.04 17.64 -5.48
N THR A 141 5.17 18.38 -4.38
CA THR A 141 5.42 19.83 -4.39
C THR A 141 6.86 20.19 -3.98
N PHE A 142 7.68 19.21 -3.63
CA PHE A 142 9.05 19.39 -3.17
C PHE A 142 9.94 19.98 -4.26
N VAL A 143 10.71 21.02 -3.91
CA VAL A 143 11.67 21.68 -4.80
C VAL A 143 12.95 21.98 -4.03
N ASN A 144 14.08 21.55 -4.57
CA ASN A 144 15.42 21.97 -4.14
C ASN A 144 16.33 22.16 -5.35
N ASP A 145 17.61 22.43 -5.13
CA ASP A 145 18.62 22.62 -6.18
C ASP A 145 18.94 21.38 -7.03
N LYS A 146 18.48 20.19 -6.62
CA LYS A 146 18.72 18.90 -7.28
C LYS A 146 17.49 18.31 -7.96
N ILE A 147 16.28 18.65 -7.49
CA ILE A 147 15.03 18.10 -8.01
C ILE A 147 13.88 19.11 -7.85
N ASP A 148 13.10 19.27 -8.91
CA ASP A 148 11.84 20.01 -8.91
C ASP A 148 10.69 19.03 -9.19
N MET A 149 10.11 18.50 -8.12
CA MET A 149 9.01 17.53 -8.22
C MET A 149 7.74 18.16 -8.77
N LYS A 150 7.51 19.45 -8.53
CA LYS A 150 6.33 20.15 -9.06
C LYS A 150 6.34 20.19 -10.58
N THR A 151 7.46 20.59 -11.18
CA THR A 151 7.64 20.60 -12.65
C THR A 151 7.58 19.17 -13.20
N ILE A 152 8.29 18.20 -12.58
CA ILE A 152 8.26 16.80 -13.01
C ILE A 152 6.83 16.22 -12.99
N PHE A 153 6.04 16.55 -11.98
CA PHE A 153 4.66 16.10 -11.90
C PHE A 153 3.82 16.65 -13.05
N ILE A 154 3.88 17.95 -13.29
CA ILE A 154 3.16 18.60 -14.40
C ILE A 154 3.56 18.01 -15.75
N ASP A 155 4.87 17.84 -15.99
CA ASP A 155 5.39 17.32 -17.26
C ASP A 155 4.94 15.87 -17.53
N LYS A 156 4.87 15.05 -16.50
CA LYS A 156 4.48 13.64 -16.64
C LYS A 156 2.98 13.40 -16.61
N MET A 157 2.22 14.19 -15.83
CA MET A 157 0.79 13.97 -15.60
C MET A 157 -0.10 15.00 -16.33
N GLY A 158 0.44 16.08 -16.82
CA GLY A 158 -0.29 17.14 -17.55
C GLY A 158 -1.15 18.03 -16.63
N VAL A 159 -1.07 17.87 -15.33
CA VAL A 159 -1.81 18.66 -14.34
C VAL A 159 -0.93 18.99 -13.14
N ASP A 160 -1.29 20.03 -12.41
CA ASP A 160 -0.70 20.35 -11.11
C ASP A 160 -1.21 19.37 -10.04
N TYR A 161 -0.31 18.90 -9.15
CA TYR A 161 -0.69 17.96 -8.09
C TYR A 161 -1.72 18.56 -7.13
N GLU A 162 -1.63 19.84 -6.80
CA GLU A 162 -2.59 20.48 -5.89
C GLU A 162 -4.03 20.45 -6.45
N ARG A 163 -4.20 20.53 -7.80
CA ARG A 163 -5.52 20.36 -8.43
C ARG A 163 -6.05 18.95 -8.26
N LEU A 164 -5.20 17.95 -8.48
CA LEU A 164 -5.52 16.53 -8.33
C LEU A 164 -5.87 16.18 -6.87
N GLU A 165 -5.07 16.67 -5.92
CA GLU A 165 -5.29 16.48 -4.49
C GLU A 165 -6.61 17.10 -4.02
N LYS A 166 -6.89 18.35 -4.41
CA LYS A 166 -8.16 19.04 -4.10
C LYS A 166 -9.35 18.29 -4.66
N PHE A 167 -9.27 17.82 -5.90
CA PHE A 167 -10.30 17.01 -6.52
C PHE A 167 -10.55 15.72 -5.72
N ALA A 168 -9.50 14.98 -5.40
CA ALA A 168 -9.60 13.74 -4.63
C ALA A 168 -10.21 13.95 -3.25
N PHE A 169 -9.77 14.99 -2.55
CA PHE A 169 -10.33 15.33 -1.24
C PHE A 169 -11.81 15.71 -1.32
N MET A 170 -12.22 16.50 -2.32
CA MET A 170 -13.64 16.83 -2.53
C MET A 170 -14.48 15.58 -2.82
N VAL A 171 -14.00 14.70 -3.70
CA VAL A 171 -14.68 13.42 -3.98
C VAL A 171 -14.81 12.60 -2.71
N PHE A 172 -13.73 12.42 -1.97
CA PHE A 172 -13.75 11.68 -0.72
C PHE A 172 -14.77 12.25 0.27
N MET A 173 -14.78 13.58 0.46
CA MET A 173 -15.71 14.26 1.37
C MET A 173 -17.17 14.14 0.91
N CYS A 174 -17.43 14.11 -0.39
CA CYS A 174 -18.78 13.89 -0.92
C CYS A 174 -19.37 12.55 -0.49
N PHE A 175 -18.54 11.50 -0.42
CA PHE A 175 -18.98 10.14 -0.09
C PHE A 175 -18.82 9.77 1.39
N SER A 176 -18.15 10.58 2.19
CA SER A 176 -17.88 10.29 3.61
C SER A 176 -19.03 10.62 4.56
N LYS A 177 -20.17 11.07 4.06
CA LYS A 177 -21.34 11.44 4.87
C LYS A 177 -22.17 10.21 5.24
N GLU A 178 -22.45 10.03 6.51
CA GLU A 178 -23.18 8.87 7.07
C GLU A 178 -24.59 8.63 6.50
N THR A 179 -25.21 9.66 5.93
CA THR A 179 -26.62 9.66 5.47
C THR A 179 -26.75 9.69 3.95
N GLN A 180 -25.70 9.35 3.22
CA GLN A 180 -25.74 9.48 1.76
C GLN A 180 -26.49 8.31 1.13
N ASP A 181 -27.56 8.66 0.38
CA ASP A 181 -28.15 7.76 -0.59
C ASP A 181 -27.20 7.50 -1.74
N GLU A 182 -27.43 6.42 -2.48
CA GLU A 182 -26.69 6.10 -3.69
C GLU A 182 -26.72 7.28 -4.67
N ILE A 183 -25.58 7.64 -5.25
CA ILE A 183 -25.55 8.62 -6.34
C ILE A 183 -25.67 7.84 -7.64
N PRO A 184 -26.80 7.96 -8.39
CA PRO A 184 -26.98 7.28 -9.66
C PRO A 184 -25.86 7.60 -10.64
N PRO A 185 -25.43 6.65 -11.50
CA PRO A 185 -24.27 6.82 -12.39
C PRO A 185 -24.37 8.04 -13.31
N HIS A 186 -25.53 8.29 -13.87
CA HIS A 186 -25.76 9.48 -14.70
C HIS A 186 -25.66 10.79 -13.88
N SER A 187 -26.18 10.81 -12.66
CA SER A 187 -26.06 11.96 -11.76
C SER A 187 -24.61 12.19 -11.34
N LEU A 188 -23.87 11.12 -11.05
CA LEU A 188 -22.45 11.18 -10.75
C LEU A 188 -21.67 11.75 -11.94
N GLN A 189 -21.94 11.28 -13.16
CA GLN A 189 -21.37 11.81 -14.40
C GLN A 189 -21.57 13.33 -14.49
N VAL A 190 -22.80 13.83 -14.26
CA VAL A 190 -23.13 15.26 -14.29
C VAL A 190 -22.38 16.03 -13.19
N ILE A 191 -22.36 15.53 -11.97
CA ILE A 191 -21.65 16.17 -10.85
C ILE A 191 -20.16 16.30 -11.18
N ILE A 192 -19.52 15.21 -11.54
CA ILE A 192 -18.08 15.17 -11.79
C ILE A 192 -17.69 16.06 -12.98
N THR A 193 -18.45 16.00 -14.07
CA THR A 193 -18.10 16.73 -15.30
C THR A 193 -18.52 18.20 -15.29
N LYS A 194 -19.57 18.57 -14.58
CA LYS A 194 -20.12 19.94 -14.58
C LYS A 194 -19.79 20.70 -13.29
N VAL A 195 -19.80 20.05 -12.12
CA VAL A 195 -19.56 20.71 -10.85
C VAL A 195 -18.06 20.78 -10.56
N PHE A 196 -17.36 19.65 -10.66
CA PHE A 196 -15.91 19.65 -10.49
C PHE A 196 -15.14 20.13 -11.73
N ALA A 197 -15.74 19.95 -12.93
CA ALA A 197 -15.35 20.52 -14.22
C ALA A 197 -13.86 20.39 -14.65
N ASP A 198 -13.07 19.57 -13.95
CA ASP A 198 -11.65 19.36 -14.24
C ASP A 198 -11.44 18.08 -15.06
N ARG A 199 -11.59 18.20 -16.38
CA ARG A 199 -11.49 17.08 -17.32
C ARG A 199 -10.11 16.42 -17.31
N ASP A 200 -9.04 17.18 -17.11
CA ASP A 200 -7.69 16.66 -17.18
C ASP A 200 -7.37 15.85 -15.92
N VAL A 201 -7.78 16.32 -14.76
CA VAL A 201 -7.72 15.55 -13.52
C VAL A 201 -8.58 14.29 -13.61
N LEU A 202 -9.78 14.40 -14.14
CA LEU A 202 -10.69 13.25 -14.25
C LEU A 202 -10.10 12.12 -15.10
N LYS A 203 -9.43 12.44 -16.21
CA LYS A 203 -8.74 11.44 -17.05
C LYS A 203 -7.68 10.64 -16.31
N LEU A 204 -7.03 11.23 -15.31
CA LEU A 204 -6.00 10.54 -14.55
C LEU A 204 -6.54 9.46 -13.61
N VAL A 205 -7.81 9.54 -13.25
CA VAL A 205 -8.44 8.68 -12.23
C VAL A 205 -9.65 7.90 -12.76
N THR A 206 -9.89 7.95 -14.07
CA THR A 206 -11.01 7.25 -14.76
C THR A 206 -10.47 6.25 -15.76
N ILE A 207 -11.13 5.11 -15.86
CA ILE A 207 -10.89 4.07 -16.86
C ILE A 207 -12.20 3.65 -17.49
N GLU A 208 -12.18 3.29 -18.78
CA GLU A 208 -13.31 2.66 -19.43
C GLU A 208 -13.50 1.21 -18.96
N LYS A 209 -14.74 0.77 -18.88
CA LYS A 209 -15.13 -0.57 -18.42
C LYS A 209 -14.40 -1.69 -19.17
N GLU A 210 -14.32 -1.63 -20.49
CA GLU A 210 -13.64 -2.68 -21.25
C GLU A 210 -12.12 -2.66 -21.07
N GLU A 211 -11.53 -1.48 -20.95
CA GLU A 211 -10.11 -1.36 -20.60
C GLU A 211 -9.81 -1.87 -19.19
N TYR A 212 -10.72 -1.63 -18.23
CA TYR A 212 -10.64 -2.19 -16.90
C TYR A 212 -10.60 -3.73 -16.92
N LYS A 213 -11.49 -4.37 -17.72
CA LYS A 213 -11.51 -5.83 -17.90
C LYS A 213 -10.20 -6.33 -18.48
N ASN A 214 -9.70 -5.66 -19.52
CA ASN A 214 -8.46 -6.04 -20.18
C ASN A 214 -7.28 -6.00 -19.21
N GLN A 215 -7.13 -4.90 -18.45
CA GLN A 215 -6.05 -4.76 -17.48
C GLN A 215 -6.12 -5.80 -16.36
N LEU A 216 -7.31 -6.11 -15.83
CA LEU A 216 -7.46 -7.17 -14.84
C LEU A 216 -7.11 -8.55 -15.38
N SER A 217 -7.55 -8.85 -16.62
CA SER A 217 -7.25 -10.12 -17.28
C SER A 217 -5.76 -10.28 -17.58
N GLU A 218 -5.08 -9.22 -18.01
CA GLU A 218 -3.64 -9.22 -18.20
C GLU A 218 -2.88 -9.43 -16.88
N LEU A 219 -3.34 -8.81 -15.80
CA LEU A 219 -2.69 -8.91 -14.50
C LEU A 219 -2.86 -10.28 -13.86
N TYR A 220 -4.03 -10.89 -13.94
CA TYR A 220 -4.40 -12.05 -13.12
C TYR A 220 -4.99 -13.22 -13.91
N GLY A 221 -5.28 -13.07 -15.21
CA GLY A 221 -6.03 -14.07 -15.97
C GLY A 221 -7.38 -14.35 -15.33
N ASP A 222 -7.81 -15.62 -15.38
CA ASP A 222 -9.10 -16.08 -14.83
C ASP A 222 -8.97 -16.58 -13.37
N ASN A 223 -7.83 -16.34 -12.71
CA ASN A 223 -7.61 -16.80 -11.34
C ASN A 223 -8.29 -15.84 -10.34
N LEU A 224 -9.44 -16.25 -9.81
CA LEU A 224 -10.23 -15.47 -8.85
C LEU A 224 -9.48 -15.17 -7.55
N ILE A 225 -8.61 -16.07 -7.09
CA ILE A 225 -7.82 -15.87 -5.88
C ILE A 225 -6.79 -14.77 -6.09
N ASP A 226 -6.08 -14.81 -7.22
CA ASP A 226 -5.11 -13.76 -7.56
C ASP A 226 -5.81 -12.41 -7.76
N GLN A 227 -7.00 -12.39 -8.36
CA GLN A 227 -7.83 -11.19 -8.49
C GLN A 227 -8.31 -10.66 -7.12
N TYR A 228 -8.59 -11.54 -6.16
CA TYR A 228 -9.00 -11.16 -4.80
C TYR A 228 -7.88 -10.50 -4.02
N TYR A 229 -6.69 -11.10 -4.04
CA TYR A 229 -5.54 -10.64 -3.26
C TYR A 229 -4.66 -9.62 -3.99
N GLY A 230 -4.75 -9.54 -5.31
CA GLY A 230 -3.93 -8.64 -6.10
C GLY A 230 -4.34 -7.17 -5.98
N LEU A 231 -3.44 -6.30 -6.44
CA LEU A 231 -3.75 -4.88 -6.57
C LEU A 231 -4.82 -4.68 -7.65
N LYS A 232 -5.94 -4.15 -7.27
CA LYS A 232 -7.05 -3.95 -8.21
C LYS A 232 -6.84 -2.68 -9.03
N VAL A 233 -7.33 -2.69 -10.26
CA VAL A 233 -7.25 -1.55 -11.19
C VAL A 233 -7.87 -0.28 -10.56
N GLN A 234 -8.87 -0.44 -9.67
CA GLN A 234 -9.51 0.66 -8.93
C GLN A 234 -8.56 1.45 -8.01
N TYR A 235 -7.42 0.85 -7.61
CA TYR A 235 -6.39 1.58 -6.83
C TYR A 235 -5.72 2.68 -7.65
N VAL A 236 -5.76 2.55 -8.97
CA VAL A 236 -5.23 3.53 -9.92
C VAL A 236 -6.37 4.38 -10.50
N TYR A 237 -7.48 3.73 -10.84
CA TYR A 237 -8.63 4.33 -11.50
C TYR A 237 -9.92 4.04 -10.72
N PRO A 238 -10.23 4.81 -9.68
CA PRO A 238 -11.42 4.60 -8.85
C PRO A 238 -12.73 4.90 -9.59
N PHE A 239 -12.70 5.73 -10.65
CA PHE A 239 -13.85 5.96 -11.53
C PHE A 239 -13.83 5.00 -12.72
N ILE A 240 -15.00 4.45 -13.02
CA ILE A 240 -15.23 3.56 -14.14
C ILE A 240 -16.29 4.20 -15.03
N SER A 241 -15.97 4.41 -16.30
CA SER A 241 -16.93 4.91 -17.29
C SER A 241 -17.49 3.77 -18.15
N ASP A 242 -18.78 3.86 -18.46
CA ASP A 242 -19.51 2.95 -19.35
C ASP A 242 -20.51 3.81 -20.14
N ASP A 243 -20.18 4.18 -21.36
CA ASP A 243 -20.88 5.18 -22.17
C ASP A 243 -21.08 6.51 -21.39
N ASP A 244 -22.35 6.95 -21.23
CA ASP A 244 -22.73 8.15 -20.49
C ASP A 244 -22.86 7.91 -18.96
N MET A 245 -22.44 6.77 -18.48
CA MET A 245 -22.49 6.39 -17.07
C MET A 245 -21.11 6.47 -16.42
N MET A 246 -21.09 6.88 -15.16
CA MET A 246 -19.88 6.89 -14.34
C MET A 246 -20.15 6.23 -13.00
N TYR A 247 -19.24 5.35 -12.59
CA TYR A 247 -19.33 4.61 -11.35
C TYR A 247 -18.09 4.88 -10.48
N ILE A 248 -18.28 4.86 -9.17
CA ILE A 248 -17.20 4.89 -8.16
C ILE A 248 -17.54 3.88 -7.06
N PRO A 249 -17.32 2.59 -7.27
CA PRO A 249 -17.79 1.55 -6.35
C PRO A 249 -17.11 1.59 -4.97
N SER A 250 -15.88 2.10 -4.91
CA SER A 250 -15.09 2.24 -3.67
C SER A 250 -14.53 3.65 -3.55
N PRO A 251 -15.34 4.66 -3.15
CA PRO A 251 -14.93 6.07 -3.16
C PRO A 251 -13.66 6.39 -2.37
N TYR A 252 -13.37 5.64 -1.30
CA TYR A 252 -12.15 5.84 -0.50
C TYR A 252 -10.86 5.57 -1.30
N LEU A 253 -10.91 4.78 -2.37
CA LEU A 253 -9.76 4.48 -3.22
C LEU A 253 -9.26 5.69 -4.01
N ILE A 254 -10.05 6.78 -4.11
CA ILE A 254 -9.57 8.01 -4.72
C ILE A 254 -8.28 8.53 -4.06
N ILE A 255 -8.14 8.33 -2.76
CA ILE A 255 -6.94 8.74 -2.01
C ILE A 255 -5.72 7.92 -2.45
N ASN A 256 -5.88 6.61 -2.61
CA ASN A 256 -4.79 5.75 -3.10
C ASN A 256 -4.40 6.12 -4.53
N ALA A 257 -5.40 6.41 -5.38
CA ALA A 257 -5.16 6.79 -6.77
C ALA A 257 -4.28 8.04 -6.90
N VAL A 258 -4.48 9.05 -6.03
CA VAL A 258 -3.74 10.30 -6.09
C VAL A 258 -2.47 10.34 -5.22
N THR A 259 -2.17 9.29 -4.48
CA THR A 259 -1.00 9.18 -3.61
C THR A 259 -0.01 8.14 -4.14
N GLU A 260 0.02 6.94 -3.55
CA GLU A 260 1.00 5.89 -3.91
C GLU A 260 0.92 5.47 -5.37
N SER A 261 -0.29 5.42 -5.95
CA SER A 261 -0.46 5.10 -7.36
C SER A 261 0.17 6.15 -8.27
N MET A 262 0.07 7.44 -7.92
CA MET A 262 0.74 8.51 -8.70
C MET A 262 2.25 8.40 -8.61
N LEU A 263 2.82 8.09 -7.45
CA LEU A 263 4.25 7.91 -7.31
C LEU A 263 4.75 6.76 -8.21
N ASN A 264 4.02 5.65 -8.23
CA ASN A 264 4.36 4.52 -9.10
C ASN A 264 4.23 4.88 -10.58
N ARG A 265 3.19 5.63 -10.98
CA ARG A 265 3.00 6.09 -12.38
C ARG A 265 4.09 7.04 -12.83
N ILE A 266 4.46 8.04 -12.03
CA ILE A 266 5.52 9.02 -12.34
C ILE A 266 6.87 8.32 -12.49
N THR A 267 7.14 7.31 -11.68
CA THR A 267 8.41 6.58 -11.67
C THR A 267 8.40 5.30 -12.51
N PHE A 268 7.29 5.04 -13.24
CA PHE A 268 7.18 3.86 -14.09
C PHE A 268 8.32 3.83 -15.13
N GLN A 269 9.08 2.73 -15.16
CA GLN A 269 10.28 2.53 -15.99
C GLN A 269 11.39 3.60 -15.81
N ASP A 270 11.31 4.44 -14.79
CA ASP A 270 12.29 5.48 -14.50
C ASP A 270 12.97 5.25 -13.14
N ASN A 271 13.79 4.22 -13.09
CA ASN A 271 14.51 3.85 -11.86
C ASN A 271 15.46 4.96 -11.36
N LYS A 272 15.96 5.83 -12.28
CA LYS A 272 16.81 6.96 -11.89
C LYS A 272 15.97 7.97 -11.11
N LEU A 273 14.82 8.36 -11.64
CA LEU A 273 13.90 9.27 -10.94
C LEU A 273 13.47 8.68 -9.59
N ARG A 274 13.12 7.39 -9.53
CA ARG A 274 12.73 6.74 -8.27
C ARG A 274 13.82 6.85 -7.20
N ARG A 275 15.09 6.61 -7.58
CA ARG A 275 16.23 6.75 -6.67
C ARG A 275 16.44 8.20 -6.24
N THR A 276 16.30 9.16 -7.17
CA THR A 276 16.44 10.59 -6.86
C THR A 276 15.35 11.05 -5.90
N ILE A 277 14.09 10.62 -6.10
CA ILE A 277 12.99 10.89 -5.16
C ILE A 277 13.31 10.28 -3.78
N GLY A 278 13.79 9.05 -3.73
CA GLY A 278 14.21 8.42 -2.47
C GLY A 278 15.19 9.31 -1.72
N LYS A 279 16.29 9.67 -2.41
CA LYS A 279 17.38 10.42 -1.79
C LYS A 279 17.03 11.88 -1.47
N GLU A 280 16.41 12.59 -2.38
CA GLU A 280 16.26 14.05 -2.21
C GLU A 280 14.93 14.41 -1.53
N VAL A 281 13.87 13.61 -1.74
CA VAL A 281 12.53 13.96 -1.25
C VAL A 281 12.19 13.19 0.02
N ILE A 282 12.34 11.86 0.01
CA ILE A 282 11.90 11.02 1.13
C ILE A 282 12.83 11.19 2.34
N GLU A 283 14.14 11.27 2.14
CA GLU A 283 15.10 11.55 3.21
C GLU A 283 14.86 12.94 3.82
N SER A 284 14.60 13.97 2.97
CA SER A 284 14.25 15.31 3.46
C SER A 284 12.94 15.33 4.24
N TYR A 285 11.92 14.63 3.76
CA TYR A 285 10.65 14.48 4.48
C TYR A 285 10.87 13.84 5.86
N LEU A 286 11.66 12.77 5.92
CA LEU A 286 11.96 12.09 7.17
C LEU A 286 12.68 13.03 8.15
N TYR A 287 13.68 13.77 7.66
CA TYR A 287 14.38 14.77 8.46
C TYR A 287 13.44 15.84 9.00
N ASP A 288 12.57 16.40 8.14
CA ASP A 288 11.65 17.46 8.52
C ASP A 288 10.64 16.98 9.56
N ILE A 289 10.07 15.78 9.40
CA ILE A 289 9.12 15.21 10.37
C ILE A 289 9.80 14.97 11.73
N ILE A 290 10.98 14.37 11.74
CA ILE A 290 11.70 14.09 13.00
C ILE A 290 12.11 15.41 13.68
N SER A 291 12.56 16.40 12.91
CA SER A 291 12.99 17.71 13.45
C SER A 291 11.87 18.48 14.16
N GLN A 292 10.62 18.22 13.76
CA GLN A 292 9.43 18.86 14.35
C GLN A 292 8.95 18.16 15.64
N LEU A 293 9.50 17.00 16.00
CA LEU A 293 9.13 16.32 17.23
C LEU A 293 9.70 17.09 18.43
N GLY A 294 8.83 17.54 19.32
CA GLY A 294 9.22 18.33 20.50
C GLY A 294 10.11 17.62 21.52
N THR A 295 10.31 16.32 21.37
CA THR A 295 11.16 15.49 22.24
C THR A 295 12.58 15.35 21.71
N VAL A 296 12.83 15.65 20.43
CA VAL A 296 14.16 15.58 19.82
C VAL A 296 15.05 16.70 20.34
N THR A 297 16.16 16.33 20.93
CA THR A 297 17.13 17.26 21.53
C THR A 297 18.29 17.59 20.59
N TRP A 298 18.55 16.75 19.62
CA TRP A 298 19.56 16.93 18.58
C TRP A 298 19.20 16.11 17.34
N ILE A 299 19.49 16.64 16.16
CA ILE A 299 19.26 15.98 14.86
C ILE A 299 20.40 16.35 13.90
N SER A 300 20.76 15.41 13.04
CA SER A 300 21.72 15.61 11.95
C SER A 300 21.25 14.88 10.70
N PRO A 301 21.40 15.45 9.50
CA PRO A 301 21.35 14.71 8.26
C PRO A 301 22.56 13.78 8.14
N GLU A 302 22.66 13.08 7.03
CA GLU A 302 23.77 12.20 6.66
C GLU A 302 25.15 12.87 6.88
N ILE A 303 26.06 12.19 7.61
CA ILE A 303 27.42 12.69 7.93
C ILE A 303 28.43 11.90 7.11
N GLU A 304 29.29 12.61 6.36
CA GLU A 304 30.44 11.99 5.70
C GLU A 304 31.58 11.75 6.72
N TYR A 305 32.12 10.55 6.73
CA TYR A 305 33.29 10.19 7.55
C TYR A 305 34.26 9.30 6.76
N LYS A 306 35.43 9.01 7.31
CA LYS A 306 36.48 8.22 6.64
C LYS A 306 36.85 7.02 7.46
N ILE A 307 36.98 5.87 6.82
CA ILE A 307 37.65 4.70 7.36
C ILE A 307 38.86 4.43 6.46
N ALA A 308 40.08 4.59 7.00
CA ALA A 308 41.30 4.59 6.22
C ALA A 308 41.24 5.65 5.09
N LYS A 309 41.26 5.20 3.82
CA LYS A 309 41.17 6.10 2.66
C LYS A 309 39.75 6.19 2.04
N ASN A 310 38.82 5.39 2.54
CA ASN A 310 37.47 5.30 1.95
C ASN A 310 36.53 6.27 2.65
N LYS A 311 35.82 7.07 1.85
CA LYS A 311 34.69 7.86 2.30
C LYS A 311 33.49 6.95 2.57
N LYS A 312 32.83 7.21 3.66
CA LYS A 312 31.58 6.53 4.07
C LYS A 312 30.56 7.58 4.49
N LEU A 313 29.32 7.19 4.48
CA LEU A 313 28.20 8.01 4.92
C LEU A 313 27.49 7.31 6.08
N THR A 314 26.92 8.08 6.98
CA THR A 314 26.05 7.55 8.04
C THR A 314 24.66 7.24 7.49
N SER A 315 23.71 6.94 8.38
CA SER A 315 22.29 6.90 8.05
C SER A 315 21.77 8.26 7.58
N ASP A 316 20.66 8.25 6.85
CA ASP A 316 20.05 9.44 6.24
C ASP A 316 19.72 10.50 7.29
N VAL A 317 19.23 10.08 8.45
CA VAL A 317 18.95 10.95 9.60
C VAL A 317 19.46 10.29 10.87
N ILE A 318 20.09 11.09 11.74
CA ILE A 318 20.44 10.68 13.10
C ILE A 318 19.75 11.64 14.05
N ALA A 319 18.97 11.13 15.00
CA ALA A 319 18.26 11.96 15.97
C ALA A 319 18.43 11.44 17.40
N ALA A 320 18.53 12.36 18.33
CA ALA A 320 18.67 12.06 19.75
C ALA A 320 17.49 12.57 20.58
N GLU A 321 17.06 11.78 21.53
CA GLU A 321 16.08 12.10 22.54
C GLU A 321 16.61 11.70 23.91
N GLY A 322 16.83 12.70 24.77
CA GLY A 322 17.41 12.47 26.09
C GLY A 322 18.78 11.75 26.01
N ASN A 323 18.86 10.53 26.54
CA ASN A 323 20.07 9.71 26.52
C ASN A 323 20.08 8.63 25.41
N CYS A 324 19.11 8.63 24.55
CA CYS A 324 19.00 7.70 23.43
C CYS A 324 19.32 8.41 22.11
N VAL A 325 19.85 7.64 21.14
CA VAL A 325 20.06 8.10 19.77
C VAL A 325 19.58 7.03 18.80
N ALA A 326 18.95 7.45 17.71
CA ALA A 326 18.49 6.56 16.65
C ALA A 326 19.07 6.96 15.30
N PHE A 327 19.45 5.95 14.54
CA PHE A 327 19.94 6.01 13.18
C PHE A 327 18.80 5.60 12.26
N TYR A 328 18.38 6.48 11.37
CA TYR A 328 17.24 6.26 10.47
C TYR A 328 17.71 6.16 9.02
N ASP A 329 17.35 5.08 8.34
CA ASP A 329 17.51 4.93 6.89
C ASP A 329 16.14 4.87 6.24
N ALA A 330 15.88 5.76 5.26
CA ALA A 330 14.63 5.83 4.52
C ALA A 330 14.68 4.97 3.27
N LYS A 331 13.64 4.19 3.02
CA LYS A 331 13.55 3.31 1.85
C LYS A 331 12.30 3.57 1.03
N ALA A 332 12.49 3.96 -0.22
CA ALA A 332 11.41 4.19 -1.20
C ALA A 332 10.89 2.87 -1.81
N ILE A 333 10.76 1.81 -1.00
CA ILE A 333 10.35 0.49 -1.46
C ILE A 333 8.84 0.34 -1.31
N THR A 334 8.22 -0.21 -2.33
CA THR A 334 6.81 -0.63 -2.32
C THR A 334 6.73 -2.09 -2.77
N PRO A 335 5.87 -2.92 -2.17
CA PRO A 335 5.74 -4.32 -2.57
C PRO A 335 5.38 -4.47 -4.04
N SER A 336 6.10 -5.33 -4.76
CA SER A 336 5.84 -5.61 -6.17
C SER A 336 4.52 -6.38 -6.36
N LEU A 337 3.99 -6.35 -7.59
CA LEU A 337 2.81 -7.15 -7.94
C LEU A 337 3.05 -8.65 -7.74
N LYS A 338 4.27 -9.13 -7.98
CA LYS A 338 4.61 -10.54 -7.78
C LYS A 338 4.56 -10.95 -6.31
N VAL A 339 5.02 -10.08 -5.39
CA VAL A 339 4.87 -10.30 -3.94
C VAL A 339 3.39 -10.42 -3.57
N ARG A 340 2.54 -9.58 -4.15
CA ARG A 340 1.08 -9.63 -3.94
C ARG A 340 0.42 -10.89 -4.53
N LYS A 341 1.05 -11.54 -5.51
CA LYS A 341 0.66 -12.84 -6.10
C LYS A 341 1.29 -14.05 -5.40
N PHE A 342 1.87 -13.86 -4.22
CA PHE A 342 2.49 -14.93 -3.45
C PHE A 342 3.70 -15.59 -4.14
N ASP A 343 4.47 -14.83 -4.94
CA ASP A 343 5.71 -15.30 -5.53
C ASP A 343 6.81 -15.38 -4.47
N GLU A 344 7.19 -16.61 -4.08
CA GLU A 344 8.13 -16.85 -2.99
C GLU A 344 9.53 -16.31 -3.31
N GLU A 345 9.97 -16.34 -4.58
CA GLU A 345 11.29 -15.82 -4.95
C GLU A 345 11.36 -14.30 -4.79
N GLU A 346 10.29 -13.58 -5.16
CA GLU A 346 10.23 -12.13 -4.98
C GLU A 346 10.04 -11.75 -3.50
N ILE A 347 9.31 -12.55 -2.71
CA ILE A 347 9.20 -12.37 -1.26
C ILE A 347 10.57 -12.54 -0.60
N GLU A 348 11.33 -13.58 -0.96
CA GLU A 348 12.68 -13.80 -0.44
C GLU A 348 13.64 -12.68 -0.84
N LYS A 349 13.49 -12.14 -2.05
CA LYS A 349 14.27 -11.00 -2.52
C LYS A 349 13.96 -9.74 -1.71
N ASP A 350 12.69 -9.43 -1.45
CA ASP A 350 12.31 -8.29 -0.61
C ASP A 350 12.85 -8.46 0.82
N ILE A 351 12.75 -9.66 1.40
CA ILE A 351 13.35 -9.97 2.71
C ILE A 351 14.87 -9.75 2.68
N GLY A 352 15.53 -10.12 1.58
CA GLY A 352 16.96 -9.89 1.37
C GLY A 352 17.32 -8.40 1.41
N ILE A 353 16.56 -7.56 0.73
CA ILE A 353 16.76 -6.09 0.70
C ILE A 353 16.66 -5.51 2.11
N TYR A 354 15.59 -5.82 2.84
CA TYR A 354 15.44 -5.32 4.22
C TYR A 354 16.51 -5.86 5.17
N ALA A 355 16.98 -7.09 4.94
CA ALA A 355 18.06 -7.67 5.72
C ALA A 355 19.40 -6.93 5.50
N GLU A 356 19.68 -6.54 4.25
CA GLU A 356 20.85 -5.72 3.91
C GLU A 356 20.78 -4.34 4.59
N ASP A 357 19.61 -3.72 4.62
CA ASP A 357 19.39 -2.43 5.29
C ASP A 357 19.62 -2.54 6.82
N VAL A 358 19.14 -3.62 7.44
CA VAL A 358 19.40 -3.89 8.87
C VAL A 358 20.91 -4.02 9.14
N ILE A 359 21.65 -4.70 8.25
CA ILE A 359 23.11 -4.84 8.38
C ILE A 359 23.81 -3.51 8.15
N GLN A 360 23.38 -2.73 7.18
CA GLN A 360 23.92 -1.40 6.90
C GLN A 360 23.85 -0.52 8.16
N ILE A 361 22.67 -0.43 8.78
CA ILE A 361 22.51 0.33 10.03
C ILE A 361 23.36 -0.27 11.16
N TYR A 362 23.42 -1.59 11.29
CA TYR A 362 24.27 -2.24 12.27
C TYR A 362 25.75 -1.83 12.09
N HIS A 363 26.29 -1.84 10.88
CA HIS A 363 27.65 -1.40 10.60
C HIS A 363 27.86 0.09 10.90
N GLN A 364 26.91 0.94 10.65
CA GLN A 364 26.99 2.37 10.99
C GLN A 364 27.08 2.57 12.51
N ILE A 365 26.27 1.84 13.26
CA ILE A 365 26.32 1.86 14.73
C ILE A 365 27.68 1.34 15.23
N GLN A 366 28.22 0.25 14.66
CA GLN A 366 29.55 -0.25 14.99
C GLN A 366 30.66 0.78 14.70
N ASN A 367 30.57 1.45 13.53
CA ASN A 367 31.53 2.50 13.15
C ASN A 367 31.51 3.68 14.13
N TYR A 368 30.34 4.06 14.64
CA TYR A 368 30.20 5.05 15.69
C TYR A 368 30.86 4.58 16.99
N LEU A 369 30.57 3.36 17.43
CA LEU A 369 31.14 2.79 18.67
C LEU A 369 32.68 2.65 18.60
N LEU A 370 33.22 2.41 17.41
CA LEU A 370 34.66 2.38 17.12
C LEU A 370 35.28 3.79 17.03
N GLY A 371 34.45 4.86 17.07
CA GLY A 371 34.94 6.25 17.06
C GLY A 371 35.30 6.79 15.69
N HIS A 372 34.81 6.18 14.59
CA HIS A 372 35.07 6.67 13.22
C HIS A 372 34.38 7.99 12.92
N PHE A 373 33.33 8.32 13.64
CA PHE A 373 32.66 9.63 13.61
C PHE A 373 32.10 9.98 14.98
N LYS A 374 31.69 11.23 15.14
CA LYS A 374 31.20 11.76 16.42
C LYS A 374 29.80 12.31 16.26
N LEU A 375 29.00 12.19 17.31
CA LEU A 375 27.70 12.85 17.46
C LEU A 375 27.85 14.03 18.45
N ASP A 376 26.72 14.65 18.81
CA ASP A 376 26.67 15.75 19.80
C ASP A 376 27.29 15.37 21.16
N LYS A 377 27.09 14.13 21.57
CA LYS A 377 27.68 13.53 22.78
C LYS A 377 27.95 12.04 22.60
N LYS A 378 28.55 11.40 23.59
CA LYS A 378 28.76 9.95 23.59
C LYS A 378 27.53 9.24 24.13
N TYR A 379 27.07 8.23 23.40
CA TYR A 379 25.95 7.36 23.77
C TYR A 379 26.46 5.96 24.13
N GLU A 380 25.83 5.34 25.13
CA GLU A 380 26.09 3.95 25.50
C GLU A 380 25.42 3.01 24.49
N LYS A 381 26.01 1.86 24.20
CA LYS A 381 25.57 0.90 23.19
C LYS A 381 24.10 0.52 23.35
N GLU A 382 23.62 0.36 24.57
CA GLU A 382 22.25 -0.02 24.93
C GLU A 382 21.23 1.11 24.72
N LYS A 383 21.71 2.31 24.39
CA LYS A 383 20.89 3.50 24.10
C LYS A 383 20.93 3.93 22.64
N ILE A 384 21.51 3.07 21.78
CA ILE A 384 21.62 3.32 20.35
C ILE A 384 20.67 2.40 19.61
N TYR A 385 19.82 2.96 18.78
CA TYR A 385 18.82 2.25 18.00
C TYR A 385 19.05 2.46 16.50
N GLY A 386 18.63 1.50 15.69
CA GLY A 386 18.57 1.60 14.23
C GLY A 386 17.12 1.46 13.76
N ILE A 387 16.73 2.26 12.79
CA ILE A 387 15.36 2.26 12.28
C ILE A 387 15.39 2.34 10.75
N VAL A 388 14.99 1.26 10.09
CA VAL A 388 14.70 1.26 8.66
C VAL A 388 13.28 1.75 8.49
N VAL A 389 13.11 2.91 7.86
CA VAL A 389 11.79 3.52 7.60
C VAL A 389 11.38 3.19 6.17
N VAL A 390 10.27 2.48 6.00
CA VAL A 390 9.73 2.17 4.68
C VAL A 390 8.64 3.16 4.29
N LEU A 391 8.54 3.45 2.99
CA LEU A 391 7.61 4.46 2.48
C LEU A 391 6.14 4.05 2.66
N GLU A 392 5.85 2.79 2.39
CA GLU A 392 4.49 2.23 2.47
C GLU A 392 4.55 0.94 3.29
N ASP A 393 3.41 0.53 3.81
CA ASP A 393 3.29 -0.70 4.58
C ASP A 393 3.87 -1.89 3.80
N ALA A 394 5.03 -2.33 4.24
CA ALA A 394 5.72 -3.46 3.64
C ALA A 394 5.33 -4.74 4.38
N VAL A 395 5.06 -5.79 3.59
CA VAL A 395 4.89 -7.11 4.19
C VAL A 395 6.24 -7.69 4.48
N VAL A 396 6.69 -7.48 5.69
CA VAL A 396 7.96 -8.04 6.09
C VAL A 396 7.77 -8.86 7.36
N SER A 397 7.98 -10.17 7.26
CA SER A 397 8.19 -10.96 8.46
C SER A 397 9.46 -10.47 9.13
N ARG A 398 9.35 -9.66 10.16
CA ARG A 398 10.51 -9.16 10.93
C ARG A 398 11.43 -10.31 11.33
N LYS A 399 10.87 -11.45 11.73
CA LYS A 399 11.63 -12.65 12.08
C LYS A 399 12.48 -13.13 10.90
N ARG A 400 11.89 -13.25 9.70
CA ARG A 400 12.64 -13.68 8.49
C ARG A 400 13.72 -12.68 8.11
N VAL A 401 13.44 -11.37 8.17
CA VAL A 401 14.43 -10.32 7.90
C VAL A 401 15.62 -10.43 8.84
N TYR A 402 15.39 -10.55 10.15
CA TYR A 402 16.49 -10.64 11.10
C TYR A 402 17.28 -11.96 10.97
N VAL A 403 16.61 -13.10 10.72
CA VAL A 403 17.29 -14.36 10.43
C VAL A 403 18.19 -14.19 9.21
N LYS A 404 17.66 -13.61 8.14
CA LYS A 404 18.40 -13.33 6.91
C LYS A 404 19.58 -12.37 7.15
N ALA A 405 19.37 -11.30 7.91
CA ALA A 405 20.43 -10.36 8.27
C ALA A 405 21.58 -11.07 9.01
N VAL A 406 21.28 -11.91 9.99
CA VAL A 406 22.27 -12.71 10.70
C VAL A 406 23.01 -13.68 9.76
N GLU A 407 22.33 -14.28 8.80
CA GLU A 407 22.94 -15.15 7.78
C GLU A 407 23.90 -14.38 6.89
N LEU A 408 23.50 -13.20 6.40
CA LEU A 408 24.35 -12.32 5.59
C LEU A 408 25.57 -11.87 6.37
N LEU A 409 25.38 -11.46 7.61
CA LEU A 409 26.49 -11.03 8.50
C LEU A 409 27.47 -12.20 8.77
N ARG A 410 26.97 -13.45 8.88
CA ARG A 410 27.86 -14.64 8.98
C ARG A 410 28.69 -14.84 7.72
N LYS A 411 28.15 -14.59 6.55
CA LYS A 411 28.91 -14.69 5.29
C LYS A 411 30.03 -13.67 5.23
N GLU A 412 29.83 -12.48 5.81
CA GLU A 412 30.83 -11.41 5.85
C GLU A 412 31.92 -11.66 6.90
N GLN A 413 31.55 -12.11 8.11
CA GLN A 413 32.42 -12.12 9.28
C GLN A 413 32.79 -13.53 9.79
N GLY A 414 32.22 -14.58 9.21
CA GLY A 414 32.37 -15.96 9.65
C GLY A 414 31.44 -16.33 10.79
N THR A 415 31.69 -15.87 11.99
CA THR A 415 30.85 -16.17 13.18
C THR A 415 30.14 -14.94 13.70
N VAL A 416 28.88 -15.07 14.07
CA VAL A 416 28.07 -14.02 14.71
C VAL A 416 27.73 -14.49 16.11
N SER A 417 28.16 -13.73 17.12
CA SER A 417 27.90 -14.03 18.52
C SER A 417 26.41 -13.86 18.88
N GLU A 418 25.96 -14.51 19.95
CA GLU A 418 24.59 -14.32 20.45
C GLU A 418 24.34 -12.88 20.91
N GLU A 419 25.35 -12.18 21.40
CA GLU A 419 25.24 -10.76 21.75
C GLU A 419 24.90 -9.89 20.53
N ILE A 420 25.57 -10.10 19.40
CA ILE A 420 25.29 -9.38 18.14
C ILE A 420 23.88 -9.68 17.65
N LYS A 421 23.46 -10.95 17.66
CA LYS A 421 22.11 -11.32 17.28
C LYS A 421 21.06 -10.62 18.16
N ASN A 422 21.23 -10.70 19.47
CA ASN A 422 20.32 -10.07 20.43
C ASN A 422 20.26 -8.55 20.23
N TYR A 423 21.41 -7.92 19.94
CA TYR A 423 21.43 -6.49 19.63
C TYR A 423 20.64 -6.16 18.37
N ILE A 424 20.83 -6.87 17.27
CA ILE A 424 20.07 -6.68 16.02
C ILE A 424 18.57 -6.84 16.28
N TYR A 425 18.14 -7.90 16.95
CA TYR A 425 16.73 -8.17 17.24
C TYR A 425 16.07 -7.11 18.14
N SER A 426 16.82 -6.59 19.12
CA SER A 426 16.27 -5.67 20.14
C SER A 426 16.36 -4.20 19.75
N HIS A 427 17.43 -3.80 19.05
CA HIS A 427 17.77 -2.38 18.82
C HIS A 427 17.58 -1.92 17.38
N ILE A 428 17.46 -2.81 16.40
CA ILE A 428 17.19 -2.42 15.02
C ILE A 428 15.74 -2.78 14.67
N LYS A 429 15.01 -1.83 14.09
CA LYS A 429 13.57 -1.98 13.72
C LYS A 429 13.39 -1.66 12.25
N VAL A 430 12.44 -2.37 11.62
CA VAL A 430 11.88 -2.06 10.31
C VAL A 430 10.45 -1.62 10.54
N ILE A 431 10.11 -0.38 10.18
CA ILE A 431 8.81 0.26 10.42
C ILE A 431 8.28 0.92 9.14
#